data_79fe8f39e50e1c15edd51d5a4c5f3f81
#
_entry.id   79fe8f39e50e1c15edd51d5a4c5f3f81
#
_cell.length_a   1.000
_cell.length_b   1.000
_cell.length_c   1.000
_cell.angle_alpha   90.00
_cell.angle_beta   90.00
_cell.angle_gamma   90.00
#
_symmetry.space_group_name_H-M   'P 1'
#
loop_
_entity.id
_entity.type
_entity.pdbx_description
1 polymer ?
#
loop_
_entity_poly.entity_id
_entity_poly.type
_entity_poly.pdbx_seq_one_letter_code
_entity_poly.pdbx_strand_id
1 'polypeptide(L)'
;MSKSLLRLTLIAALVCVAQPVSAKVAAKKGSHGAIALQRDTGQLGYATDAQTSRAARIEALKQCMDPRCEVVVSFSGACGALARGPKKYFPATGAIRQEAETKALRQCAAKDCEVLAWACTK
;
A
#
# COMPACT_ATOMS: atom_id res chain seq x y z
N MET A 1 59.52 -15.53 57.72
CA MET A 1 58.62 -16.36 56.97
C MET A 1 57.45 -15.49 56.46
N SER A 2 57.53 -15.11 55.24
CA SER A 2 56.55 -14.24 54.63
C SER A 2 55.42 -15.07 53.99
N LYS A 3 54.23 -14.92 54.51
CA LYS A 3 53.05 -15.52 53.86
C LYS A 3 52.40 -14.44 53.04
N SER A 4 52.72 -14.47 51.80
CA SER A 4 51.99 -13.63 50.75
C SER A 4 50.59 -14.15 50.56
N LEU A 5 49.66 -13.45 51.14
CA LEU A 5 48.24 -13.64 50.82
C LEU A 5 47.93 -12.98 49.47
N LEU A 6 47.90 -13.80 48.46
CA LEU A 6 47.43 -13.39 47.13
C LEU A 6 45.91 -13.25 47.19
N ARG A 7 45.47 -12.01 47.35
CA ARG A 7 44.04 -11.71 47.21
C ARG A 7 43.73 -11.62 45.72
N LEU A 8 43.11 -12.67 45.23
CA LEU A 8 42.49 -12.66 43.93
C LEU A 8 41.19 -11.83 44.02
N THR A 9 41.25 -10.62 43.65
CA THR A 9 40.04 -9.83 43.47
C THR A 9 39.41 -10.24 42.12
N LEU A 10 38.38 -11.06 42.20
CA LEU A 10 37.51 -11.30 41.05
C LEU A 10 36.76 -10.00 40.75
N ILE A 11 37.21 -9.29 39.74
CA ILE A 11 36.43 -8.20 39.14
C ILE A 11 35.40 -8.89 38.27
N ALA A 12 34.20 -9.03 38.79
CA ALA A 12 33.06 -9.39 37.98
C ALA A 12 32.76 -8.19 37.04
N ALA A 13 33.26 -8.26 35.84
CA ALA A 13 32.87 -7.33 34.80
C ALA A 13 31.39 -7.56 34.47
N LEU A 14 30.54 -6.67 34.97
CA LEU A 14 29.15 -6.61 34.57
C LEU A 14 29.15 -6.15 33.12
N VAL A 15 29.08 -7.10 32.22
CA VAL A 15 28.84 -6.79 30.80
C VAL A 15 27.36 -6.41 30.69
N CYS A 16 27.08 -5.12 30.75
CA CYS A 16 25.79 -4.60 30.32
C CYS A 16 25.69 -4.84 28.82
N VAL A 17 25.08 -5.95 28.45
CA VAL A 17 24.66 -6.18 27.08
C VAL A 17 23.49 -5.23 26.83
N ALA A 18 23.77 -4.07 26.26
CA ALA A 18 22.74 -3.21 25.73
C ALA A 18 22.09 -3.95 24.56
N GLN A 19 20.95 -4.54 24.82
CA GLN A 19 20.14 -5.10 23.75
C GLN A 19 19.64 -3.95 22.89
N PRO A 20 19.86 -3.99 21.56
CA PRO A 20 19.23 -3.02 20.69
C PRO A 20 17.73 -3.20 20.83
N VAL A 21 17.06 -2.22 21.38
CA VAL A 21 15.61 -2.14 21.35
C VAL A 21 15.26 -1.88 19.89
N SER A 22 15.02 -2.95 19.16
CA SER A 22 14.45 -2.87 17.84
C SER A 22 13.00 -2.40 18.04
N ALA A 23 12.81 -1.09 18.10
CA ALA A 23 11.51 -0.52 18.00
C ALA A 23 11.04 -0.79 16.57
N LYS A 24 10.39 -1.91 16.35
CA LYS A 24 9.52 -2.07 15.19
C LYS A 24 8.41 -1.05 15.41
N VAL A 25 8.61 0.13 14.88
CA VAL A 25 7.50 1.03 14.62
C VAL A 25 6.64 0.26 13.62
N ALA A 26 5.59 -0.39 14.12
CA ALA A 26 4.57 -0.95 13.26
C ALA A 26 4.09 0.22 12.38
N ALA A 27 4.41 0.15 11.09
CA ALA A 27 3.92 1.13 10.14
C ALA A 27 2.41 1.15 10.31
N LYS A 28 1.87 2.29 10.81
CA LYS A 28 0.42 2.49 10.86
C LYS A 28 -0.09 2.23 9.46
N LYS A 29 -0.99 1.27 9.32
CA LYS A 29 -1.74 1.12 8.07
C LYS A 29 -2.41 2.45 7.79
N GLY A 30 -2.10 3.03 6.64
CA GLY A 30 -2.76 4.21 6.17
C GLY A 30 -4.10 3.89 5.53
N SER A 31 -4.76 4.91 5.03
CA SER A 31 -6.08 4.81 4.40
C SER A 31 -6.06 5.16 2.92
N HIS A 32 -4.88 5.31 2.32
CA HIS A 32 -4.74 5.71 0.92
C HIS A 32 -4.61 4.52 0.00
N GLY A 33 -5.34 4.57 -1.12
CA GLY A 33 -5.26 3.60 -2.17
C GLY A 33 -5.17 4.24 -3.55
N ALA A 34 -4.75 3.45 -4.54
CA ALA A 34 -4.67 3.86 -5.92
C ALA A 34 -4.81 2.67 -6.85
N ILE A 35 -5.29 2.91 -8.04
CA ILE A 35 -5.32 1.96 -9.14
C ILE A 35 -4.56 2.56 -10.31
N ALA A 36 -3.62 1.81 -10.86
CA ALA A 36 -2.88 2.17 -12.06
C ALA A 36 -3.31 1.28 -13.22
N LEU A 37 -3.25 1.80 -14.41
CA LEU A 37 -3.68 1.13 -15.63
C LEU A 37 -2.72 1.43 -16.78
N GLN A 38 -2.37 0.39 -17.52
CA GLN A 38 -1.81 0.51 -18.86
C GLN A 38 -2.95 0.39 -19.86
N ARG A 39 -3.29 1.49 -20.53
CA ARG A 39 -4.51 1.60 -21.36
C ARG A 39 -4.51 0.69 -22.58
N ASP A 40 -3.33 0.43 -23.16
CA ASP A 40 -3.25 -0.35 -24.38
C ASP A 40 -3.41 -1.86 -24.13
N THR A 41 -2.99 -2.34 -22.97
CA THR A 41 -3.00 -3.76 -22.63
C THR A 41 -4.06 -4.14 -21.59
N GLY A 42 -4.59 -3.16 -20.85
CA GLY A 42 -5.48 -3.38 -19.72
C GLY A 42 -4.76 -3.89 -18.47
N GLN A 43 -3.43 -3.83 -18.45
CA GLN A 43 -2.63 -4.24 -17.29
C GLN A 43 -2.89 -3.32 -16.10
N LEU A 44 -3.03 -3.89 -14.91
CA LEU A 44 -3.44 -3.20 -13.70
C LEU A 44 -2.40 -3.30 -12.59
N GLY A 45 -2.38 -2.28 -11.75
CA GLY A 45 -1.68 -2.29 -10.49
C GLY A 45 -2.53 -1.66 -9.40
N TYR A 46 -2.41 -2.16 -8.18
CA TYR A 46 -3.18 -1.68 -7.03
C TYR A 46 -2.27 -1.36 -5.87
N ALA A 47 -2.71 -0.40 -5.07
CA ALA A 47 -2.20 -0.21 -3.73
C ALA A 47 -3.36 0.11 -2.79
N THR A 48 -3.32 -0.43 -1.58
CA THR A 48 -4.29 -0.15 -0.53
C THR A 48 -3.58 0.06 0.79
N ASP A 49 -4.25 0.76 1.69
CA ASP A 49 -3.76 0.98 3.06
C ASP A 49 -2.36 1.63 3.14
N ALA A 50 -2.00 2.43 2.16
CA ALA A 50 -0.77 3.22 2.19
C ALA A 50 -0.91 4.43 3.11
N GLN A 51 0.19 4.87 3.70
CA GLN A 51 0.19 5.97 4.64
C GLN A 51 -0.07 7.33 3.99
N THR A 52 0.30 7.47 2.71
CA THR A 52 0.12 8.70 1.95
C THR A 52 -0.43 8.39 0.57
N SER A 53 -1.07 9.38 -0.04
CA SER A 53 -1.53 9.28 -1.42
C SER A 53 -0.36 9.01 -2.38
N ARG A 54 0.77 9.67 -2.16
CA ARG A 54 1.97 9.48 -2.98
C ARG A 54 2.49 8.04 -2.89
N ALA A 55 2.57 7.47 -1.68
CA ALA A 55 3.01 6.09 -1.49
C ALA A 55 2.07 5.11 -2.19
N ALA A 56 0.76 5.31 -2.10
CA ALA A 56 -0.22 4.49 -2.80
C ALA A 56 -0.04 4.54 -4.32
N ARG A 57 0.17 5.72 -4.87
CA ARG A 57 0.37 5.91 -6.31
C ARG A 57 1.64 5.23 -6.81
N ILE A 58 2.74 5.40 -6.10
CA ILE A 58 4.02 4.77 -6.44
C ILE A 58 3.88 3.24 -6.41
N GLU A 59 3.25 2.69 -5.39
CA GLU A 59 3.06 1.25 -5.26
C GLU A 59 2.14 0.70 -6.35
N ALA A 60 1.06 1.38 -6.67
CA ALA A 60 0.16 0.99 -7.76
C ALA A 60 0.90 0.95 -9.11
N LEU A 61 1.74 1.93 -9.39
CA LEU A 61 2.57 1.96 -10.60
C LEU A 61 3.58 0.82 -10.64
N LYS A 62 4.21 0.48 -9.51
CA LYS A 62 5.10 -0.67 -9.41
C LYS A 62 4.38 -1.99 -9.69
N GLN A 63 3.21 -2.17 -9.11
CA GLN A 63 2.38 -3.35 -9.33
C GLN A 63 1.93 -3.49 -10.78
N CYS A 64 1.74 -2.38 -11.46
CA CYS A 64 1.36 -2.33 -12.87
C CYS A 64 2.47 -2.80 -13.82
N MET A 65 3.74 -2.67 -13.41
CA MET A 65 4.92 -3.24 -14.06
C MET A 65 5.17 -2.84 -15.52
N ASP A 66 4.64 -1.71 -15.96
CA ASP A 66 4.86 -1.15 -17.30
C ASP A 66 5.14 0.35 -17.18
N PRO A 67 6.16 0.89 -17.86
CA PRO A 67 6.47 2.33 -17.76
C PRO A 67 5.36 3.23 -18.33
N ARG A 68 4.42 2.69 -19.10
CA ARG A 68 3.26 3.41 -19.62
C ARG A 68 2.05 3.35 -18.71
N CYS A 69 2.16 2.70 -17.56
CA CYS A 69 1.10 2.71 -16.55
C CYS A 69 0.91 4.12 -15.99
N GLU A 70 -0.33 4.48 -15.77
CA GLU A 70 -0.72 5.73 -15.12
C GLU A 70 -1.73 5.48 -14.01
N VAL A 71 -1.68 6.30 -12.98
CA VAL A 71 -2.67 6.22 -11.91
C VAL A 71 -3.98 6.81 -12.42
N VAL A 72 -5.04 6.00 -12.45
CA VAL A 72 -6.35 6.40 -12.97
C VAL A 72 -7.35 6.70 -11.87
N VAL A 73 -7.15 6.19 -10.67
CA VAL A 73 -7.98 6.51 -9.51
C VAL A 73 -7.14 6.53 -8.24
N SER A 74 -7.39 7.52 -7.39
CA SER A 74 -6.82 7.62 -6.05
C SER A 74 -7.96 7.85 -5.06
N PHE A 75 -7.87 7.23 -3.90
CA PHE A 75 -8.93 7.31 -2.89
C PHE A 75 -8.34 7.20 -1.49
N SER A 76 -9.08 7.68 -0.50
CA SER A 76 -8.68 7.63 0.91
C SER A 76 -9.89 7.35 1.79
N GLY A 77 -9.78 6.33 2.64
CA GLY A 77 -10.89 5.89 3.49
C GLY A 77 -12.14 5.55 2.69
N ALA A 78 -11.97 4.98 1.49
CA ALA A 78 -13.03 4.79 0.51
C ALA A 78 -12.70 3.63 -0.42
N CYS A 79 -13.52 3.45 -1.44
CA CYS A 79 -13.29 2.50 -2.52
C CYS A 79 -13.07 3.21 -3.84
N GLY A 80 -12.23 2.64 -4.68
CA GLY A 80 -12.07 3.02 -6.07
C GLY A 80 -12.52 1.89 -6.98
N ALA A 81 -13.07 2.22 -8.13
CA ALA A 81 -13.43 1.24 -9.15
C ALA A 81 -13.07 1.77 -10.54
N LEU A 82 -12.86 0.84 -11.45
CA LEU A 82 -12.55 1.12 -12.84
C LEU A 82 -13.46 0.26 -13.71
N ALA A 83 -14.31 0.89 -14.51
CA ALA A 83 -15.11 0.22 -15.51
C ALA A 83 -14.42 0.28 -16.87
N ARG A 84 -14.59 -0.78 -17.64
CA ARG A 84 -14.13 -0.86 -19.02
C ARG A 84 -15.32 -0.85 -19.95
N GLY A 85 -15.32 0.07 -20.90
CA GLY A 85 -16.24 0.09 -22.03
C GLY A 85 -15.53 -0.34 -23.33
N PRO A 86 -16.25 -0.28 -24.45
CA PRO A 86 -15.69 -0.68 -25.75
C PRO A 86 -14.44 0.09 -26.18
N LYS A 87 -14.31 1.36 -25.77
CA LYS A 87 -13.24 2.25 -26.23
C LYS A 87 -12.50 2.98 -25.11
N LYS A 88 -13.05 3.04 -23.92
CA LYS A 88 -12.55 3.87 -22.82
C LYS A 88 -12.67 3.18 -21.48
N TYR A 89 -11.93 3.71 -20.52
CA TYR A 89 -11.99 3.32 -19.14
C TYR A 89 -12.62 4.45 -18.31
N PHE A 90 -13.39 4.07 -17.28
CA PHE A 90 -14.16 5.00 -16.46
C PHE A 90 -13.86 4.77 -14.98
N PRO A 91 -13.01 5.60 -14.37
CA PRO A 91 -12.72 5.50 -12.94
C PRO A 91 -13.79 6.21 -12.11
N ALA A 92 -14.05 5.68 -10.92
CA ALA A 92 -14.92 6.33 -9.94
C ALA A 92 -14.51 5.96 -8.53
N THR A 93 -14.94 6.77 -7.58
CA THR A 93 -14.75 6.51 -6.16
C THR A 93 -16.09 6.51 -5.43
N GLY A 94 -16.15 5.82 -4.31
CA GLY A 94 -17.33 5.77 -3.47
C GLY A 94 -16.97 5.36 -2.05
N ALA A 95 -17.87 5.58 -1.10
CA ALA A 95 -17.65 5.21 0.28
C ALA A 95 -17.55 3.68 0.46
N ILE A 96 -18.27 2.94 -0.36
CA ILE A 96 -18.26 1.48 -0.41
C ILE A 96 -18.04 0.99 -1.84
N ARG A 97 -17.64 -0.26 -1.98
CA ARG A 97 -17.37 -0.89 -3.28
C ARG A 97 -18.54 -0.72 -4.26
N GLN A 98 -19.75 -1.05 -3.83
CA GLN A 98 -20.93 -0.99 -4.68
C GLN A 98 -21.18 0.40 -5.26
N GLU A 99 -20.98 1.43 -4.44
CA GLU A 99 -21.12 2.82 -4.88
C GLU A 99 -20.08 3.18 -5.94
N ALA A 100 -18.81 2.83 -5.70
CA ALA A 100 -17.74 3.08 -6.66
C ALA A 100 -18.00 2.37 -8.00
N GLU A 101 -18.36 1.10 -7.95
CA GLU A 101 -18.68 0.30 -9.15
C GLU A 101 -19.88 0.88 -9.91
N THR A 102 -20.95 1.22 -9.20
CA THR A 102 -22.15 1.81 -9.81
C THR A 102 -21.83 3.13 -10.51
N LYS A 103 -21.05 3.99 -9.87
CA LYS A 103 -20.63 5.26 -10.47
C LYS A 103 -19.77 5.05 -11.72
N ALA A 104 -18.83 4.12 -11.66
CA ALA A 104 -17.99 3.79 -12.81
C ALA A 104 -18.83 3.29 -14.00
N LEU A 105 -19.76 2.39 -13.75
CA LEU A 105 -20.66 1.85 -14.79
C LEU A 105 -21.60 2.93 -15.35
N ARG A 106 -22.09 3.84 -14.53
CA ARG A 106 -22.91 4.97 -15.00
C ARG A 106 -22.14 5.89 -15.93
N GLN A 107 -20.87 6.18 -15.63
CA GLN A 107 -20.03 6.99 -16.51
C GLN A 107 -19.79 6.31 -17.85
N CYS A 108 -19.68 4.99 -17.84
CA CYS A 108 -19.52 4.19 -19.04
C CYS A 108 -20.72 4.28 -19.97
N ALA A 109 -21.94 4.27 -19.44
CA ALA A 109 -23.22 4.48 -20.13
C ALA A 109 -23.45 3.63 -21.41
N ALA A 110 -22.70 2.55 -21.61
CA ALA A 110 -22.84 1.62 -22.71
C ALA A 110 -23.24 0.23 -22.23
N LYS A 111 -23.85 -0.56 -23.10
CA LYS A 111 -24.32 -1.92 -22.76
C LYS A 111 -23.17 -2.88 -22.44
N ASP A 112 -22.01 -2.65 -23.03
CA ASP A 112 -20.84 -3.54 -22.90
C ASP A 112 -19.85 -3.06 -21.82
N CYS A 113 -20.35 -2.32 -20.82
CA CYS A 113 -19.53 -1.89 -19.70
C CYS A 113 -19.42 -3.00 -18.63
N GLU A 114 -18.22 -3.19 -18.13
CA GLU A 114 -17.97 -4.11 -17.05
C GLU A 114 -17.01 -3.49 -16.02
N VAL A 115 -17.10 -3.90 -14.78
CA VAL A 115 -16.13 -3.53 -13.75
C VAL A 115 -14.86 -4.33 -13.99
N LEU A 116 -13.79 -3.65 -14.34
CA LEU A 116 -12.48 -4.25 -14.58
C LEU A 116 -11.70 -4.45 -13.29
N ALA A 117 -11.80 -3.49 -12.37
CA ALA A 117 -11.02 -3.48 -11.14
C ALA A 117 -11.74 -2.69 -10.05
N TRP A 118 -11.46 -3.04 -8.81
CA TRP A 118 -11.88 -2.29 -7.64
C TRP A 118 -10.90 -2.53 -6.49
N ALA A 119 -10.81 -1.58 -5.59
CA ALA A 119 -10.04 -1.70 -4.36
C ALA A 119 -10.64 -0.79 -3.30
N CYS A 120 -10.53 -1.18 -2.03
CA CYS A 120 -11.02 -0.42 -0.90
C CYS A 120 -9.93 -0.26 0.14
N THR A 121 -9.93 0.88 0.82
CA THR A 121 -9.11 1.13 2.01
C THR A 121 -10.00 1.22 3.24
N LYS A 122 -9.41 0.92 4.38
CA LYS A 122 -10.10 1.07 5.66
C LYS A 122 -9.93 2.48 6.24
#